data_163d0a76381c8c696714b9cde82cb6ab
#
_entry.id   163d0a76381c8c696714b9cde82cb6ab
#
_cell.length_a   1.000
_cell.length_b   1.000
_cell.length_c   1.000
_cell.angle_alpha   90.00
_cell.angle_beta   90.00
_cell.angle_gamma   90.00
#
_symmetry.space_group_name_H-M   'P 1'
#
loop_
_entity.id
_entity.type
_entity.pdbx_description
1 polymer ?
#
loop_
_entity_poly.entity_id
_entity_poly.type
_entity_poly.pdbx_seq_one_letter_code
_entity_poly.pdbx_strand_id
1 'polypeptide(L)'
;LPGGANPMAMLQKMQQDMAEAQESLESETTEVTVGGGAIKVVITGHQRVQSVEINPEVIDLDDEEWLTDLQDLLVAAVNQSIEQSQAMAAERMEAITGGLGDIPGLGGLLG
;
A
#
# COMPACT_ATOMS: atom_id res chain seq x y z
N LEU A 1 -25.98 14.26 25.43
CA LEU A 1 -26.63 14.29 24.15
C LEU A 1 -27.44 13.02 23.95
N PRO A 2 -28.73 13.15 23.73
CA PRO A 2 -29.51 11.97 23.40
C PRO A 2 -29.03 11.44 22.07
N GLY A 3 -28.82 10.14 22.02
CA GLY A 3 -28.36 9.50 20.80
C GLY A 3 -26.88 9.18 20.75
N GLY A 4 -26.15 9.45 21.80
CA GLY A 4 -24.85 8.84 21.98
C GLY A 4 -23.72 9.35 21.10
N ALA A 5 -23.80 10.57 20.57
CA ALA A 5 -22.66 11.15 19.89
C ALA A 5 -21.64 11.62 20.94
N ASN A 6 -20.85 10.70 21.45
CA ASN A 6 -19.76 11.00 22.38
C ASN A 6 -18.47 11.20 21.58
N PRO A 7 -17.97 12.45 21.44
CA PRO A 7 -16.75 12.68 20.66
C PRO A 7 -15.54 11.94 21.19
N MET A 8 -15.45 11.74 22.50
CA MET A 8 -14.35 10.98 23.10
C MET A 8 -14.38 9.52 22.69
N ALA A 9 -15.59 8.92 22.69
CA ALA A 9 -15.74 7.53 22.26
C ALA A 9 -15.42 7.36 20.78
N MET A 10 -15.78 8.35 19.96
CA MET A 10 -15.48 8.34 18.52
C MET A 10 -13.98 8.42 18.28
N LEU A 11 -13.28 9.30 19.02
CA LEU A 11 -11.83 9.43 18.90
C LEU A 11 -11.12 8.16 19.35
N GLN A 12 -11.58 7.56 20.46
CA GLN A 12 -11.01 6.30 20.95
C GLN A 12 -11.18 5.17 19.93
N LYS A 13 -12.38 5.09 19.33
CA LYS A 13 -12.64 4.09 18.31
C LYS A 13 -11.77 4.31 17.09
N MET A 14 -11.60 5.56 16.66
CA MET A 14 -10.75 5.86 15.52
C MET A 14 -9.30 5.49 15.79
N GLN A 15 -8.78 5.81 16.98
CA GLN A 15 -7.42 5.44 17.37
C GLN A 15 -7.25 3.93 17.39
N GLN A 16 -8.24 3.21 17.90
CA GLN A 16 -8.21 1.75 17.90
C GLN A 16 -8.23 1.20 16.48
N ASP A 17 -9.09 1.72 15.62
CA ASP A 17 -9.19 1.30 14.23
C ASP A 17 -7.90 1.57 13.49
N MET A 18 -7.24 2.70 13.76
CA MET A 18 -5.95 3.02 13.14
C MET A 18 -4.86 2.06 13.60
N ALA A 19 -4.83 1.73 14.88
CA ALA A 19 -3.86 0.77 15.41
C ALA A 19 -4.05 -0.61 14.79
N GLU A 20 -5.30 -1.06 14.69
CA GLU A 20 -5.64 -2.34 14.07
C GLU A 20 -5.27 -2.35 12.58
N ALA A 21 -5.49 -1.22 11.88
CA ALA A 21 -5.13 -1.10 10.48
C ALA A 21 -3.62 -1.17 10.29
N GLN A 22 -2.85 -0.50 11.14
CA GLN A 22 -1.39 -0.56 11.10
C GLN A 22 -0.89 -1.99 11.31
N GLU A 23 -1.48 -2.69 12.26
CA GLU A 23 -1.13 -4.08 12.53
C GLU A 23 -1.46 -4.98 11.33
N SER A 24 -2.65 -4.80 10.75
CA SER A 24 -3.07 -5.57 9.58
C SER A 24 -2.16 -5.34 8.39
N LEU A 25 -1.73 -4.09 8.17
CA LEU A 25 -0.85 -3.74 7.05
C LEU A 25 0.52 -4.40 7.13
N GLU A 26 0.95 -4.84 8.31
CA GLU A 26 2.21 -5.58 8.46
C GLU A 26 2.17 -6.92 7.73
N SER A 27 1.01 -7.54 7.63
CA SER A 27 0.86 -8.86 7.04
C SER A 27 0.12 -8.85 5.70
N GLU A 28 -0.67 -7.82 5.41
CA GLU A 28 -1.36 -7.71 4.14
C GLU A 28 -0.37 -7.36 3.03
N THR A 29 -0.52 -8.01 1.89
CA THR A 29 0.40 -7.87 0.78
C THR A 29 -0.31 -7.43 -0.49
N THR A 30 0.47 -6.83 -1.39
CA THR A 30 0.05 -6.55 -2.74
C THR A 30 1.13 -7.04 -3.70
N GLU A 31 0.75 -7.30 -4.93
CA GLU A 31 1.66 -7.81 -5.96
C GLU A 31 1.79 -6.81 -7.10
N VAL A 32 3.01 -6.67 -7.60
CA VAL A 32 3.29 -5.89 -8.80
C VAL A 32 4.04 -6.76 -9.78
N THR A 33 3.62 -6.76 -11.04
CA THR A 33 4.28 -7.46 -12.13
C THR A 33 4.73 -6.46 -13.18
N VAL A 34 5.94 -6.61 -13.69
CA VAL A 34 6.46 -5.77 -14.76
C VAL A 34 7.09 -6.64 -15.85
N GLY A 35 7.30 -6.03 -17.02
CA GLY A 35 8.00 -6.67 -18.13
C GLY A 35 7.27 -7.88 -18.70
N GLY A 36 5.93 -7.81 -18.77
CA GLY A 36 5.14 -8.92 -19.31
C GLY A 36 5.20 -10.17 -18.46
N GLY A 37 5.38 -10.02 -17.16
CA GLY A 37 5.48 -11.14 -16.22
C GLY A 37 6.92 -11.56 -15.91
N ALA A 38 7.90 -10.78 -16.38
CA ALA A 38 9.30 -11.09 -16.13
C ALA A 38 9.65 -11.02 -14.64
N ILE A 39 9.06 -10.06 -13.94
CA ILE A 39 9.34 -9.84 -12.53
C ILE A 39 8.04 -9.64 -11.77
N LYS A 40 7.92 -10.33 -10.64
CA LYS A 40 6.81 -10.17 -9.70
C LYS A 40 7.38 -9.82 -8.34
N VAL A 41 6.90 -8.73 -7.75
CA VAL A 41 7.27 -8.30 -6.41
C VAL A 41 6.05 -8.42 -5.51
N VAL A 42 6.21 -9.04 -4.36
CA VAL A 42 5.19 -9.09 -3.30
C VAL A 42 5.69 -8.22 -2.17
N ILE A 43 4.86 -7.27 -1.74
CA ILE A 43 5.23 -6.27 -0.74
C ILE A 43 4.11 -6.12 0.28
N THR A 44 4.46 -5.86 1.53
CA THR A 44 3.48 -5.60 2.59
C THR A 44 2.99 -4.15 2.53
N GLY A 45 1.91 -3.87 3.28
CA GLY A 45 1.40 -2.50 3.42
C GLY A 45 2.33 -1.55 4.15
N HIS A 46 3.37 -2.08 4.80
CA HIS A 46 4.42 -1.30 5.46
C HIS A 46 5.68 -1.20 4.61
N GLN A 47 5.55 -1.41 3.31
CA GLN A 47 6.64 -1.22 2.34
C GLN A 47 7.82 -2.18 2.57
N ARG A 48 7.50 -3.39 3.03
CA ARG A 48 8.51 -4.45 3.16
C ARG A 48 8.33 -5.45 2.04
N VAL A 49 9.35 -5.58 1.21
CA VAL A 49 9.35 -6.57 0.13
C VAL A 49 9.48 -7.95 0.74
N GLN A 50 8.54 -8.83 0.43
CA GLN A 50 8.56 -10.22 0.89
C GLN A 50 9.22 -11.14 -0.11
N SER A 51 8.99 -10.91 -1.40
CA SER A 51 9.58 -11.75 -2.43
C SER A 51 9.75 -10.98 -3.73
N VAL A 52 10.75 -11.40 -4.48
CA VAL A 52 10.97 -10.98 -5.85
C VAL A 52 11.12 -12.25 -6.67
N GLU A 53 10.22 -12.46 -7.62
CA GLU A 53 10.29 -13.61 -8.51
C GLU A 53 10.68 -13.14 -9.90
N ILE A 54 11.64 -13.82 -10.48
CA ILE A 54 12.11 -13.57 -11.83
C ILE A 54 11.73 -14.78 -12.67
N ASN A 55 11.01 -14.54 -13.77
CA ASN A 55 10.64 -15.61 -14.70
C ASN A 55 11.76 -15.74 -15.74
N PRO A 56 12.54 -16.82 -15.67
CA PRO A 56 13.68 -16.98 -16.57
C PRO A 56 13.26 -17.18 -18.03
N GLU A 57 12.03 -17.64 -18.27
CA GLU A 57 11.52 -17.85 -19.62
C GLU A 57 11.36 -16.57 -20.43
N VAL A 58 11.20 -15.42 -19.74
CA VAL A 58 11.02 -14.12 -20.37
C VAL A 58 12.36 -13.43 -20.63
N ILE A 59 13.44 -13.98 -20.08
CA ILE A 59 14.78 -13.41 -20.20
C ILE A 59 15.52 -14.08 -21.36
N ASP A 60 15.94 -13.27 -22.34
CA ASP A 60 16.72 -13.75 -23.46
C ASP A 60 18.21 -13.55 -23.15
N LEU A 61 18.88 -14.63 -22.73
CA LEU A 61 20.29 -14.60 -22.37
C LEU A 61 21.20 -14.39 -23.58
N ASP A 62 20.69 -14.56 -24.80
CA ASP A 62 21.43 -14.29 -26.01
C ASP A 62 21.48 -12.79 -26.35
N ASP A 63 20.62 -12.00 -25.74
CA ASP A 63 20.64 -10.55 -25.85
C ASP A 63 21.79 -10.01 -24.99
N GLU A 64 22.69 -9.25 -25.59
CA GLU A 64 23.84 -8.69 -24.87
C GLU A 64 23.43 -7.76 -23.73
N GLU A 65 22.24 -7.18 -23.80
CA GLU A 65 21.72 -6.23 -22.82
C GLU A 65 20.79 -6.87 -21.78
N TRP A 66 20.72 -8.19 -21.75
CA TRP A 66 19.73 -8.86 -20.86
C TRP A 66 19.92 -8.47 -19.39
N LEU A 67 21.14 -8.33 -18.94
CA LEU A 67 21.39 -7.99 -17.54
C LEU A 67 20.99 -6.54 -17.23
N THR A 68 21.32 -5.61 -18.13
CA THR A 68 20.92 -4.21 -17.96
C THR A 68 19.38 -4.09 -17.98
N ASP A 69 18.74 -4.78 -18.92
CA ASP A 69 17.28 -4.79 -19.02
C ASP A 69 16.64 -5.35 -17.76
N LEU A 70 17.21 -6.45 -17.24
CA LEU A 70 16.74 -7.07 -16.01
C LEU A 70 16.88 -6.12 -14.82
N GLN A 71 18.01 -5.44 -14.70
CA GLN A 71 18.24 -4.46 -13.64
C GLN A 71 17.25 -3.32 -13.71
N ASP A 72 16.96 -2.82 -14.91
CA ASP A 72 15.99 -1.74 -15.10
C ASP A 72 14.58 -2.19 -14.72
N LEU A 73 14.22 -3.43 -15.07
CA LEU A 73 12.92 -3.99 -14.69
C LEU A 73 12.82 -4.17 -13.18
N LEU A 74 13.89 -4.57 -12.52
CA LEU A 74 13.92 -4.71 -11.06
C LEU A 74 13.70 -3.36 -10.38
N VAL A 75 14.36 -2.32 -10.86
CA VAL A 75 14.16 -0.96 -10.31
C VAL A 75 12.71 -0.53 -10.49
N ALA A 76 12.15 -0.73 -11.69
CA ALA A 76 10.76 -0.37 -11.96
C ALA A 76 9.79 -1.16 -11.08
N ALA A 77 10.02 -2.46 -10.93
CA ALA A 77 9.14 -3.31 -10.13
C ALA A 77 9.15 -2.92 -8.65
N VAL A 78 10.33 -2.67 -8.10
CA VAL A 78 10.45 -2.28 -6.69
C VAL A 78 9.80 -0.92 -6.46
N ASN A 79 10.06 0.06 -7.31
CA ASN A 79 9.47 1.39 -7.16
C ASN A 79 7.94 1.35 -7.30
N GLN A 80 7.41 0.62 -8.27
CA GLN A 80 5.96 0.45 -8.40
C GLN A 80 5.35 -0.25 -7.19
N SER A 81 6.05 -1.25 -6.64
CA SER A 81 5.56 -1.96 -5.46
C SER A 81 5.49 -1.04 -4.24
N ILE A 82 6.48 -0.18 -4.07
CA ILE A 82 6.48 0.81 -2.98
C ILE A 82 5.30 1.77 -3.15
N GLU A 83 5.09 2.28 -4.35
CA GLU A 83 3.96 3.18 -4.63
C GLU A 83 2.62 2.49 -4.35
N GLN A 84 2.48 1.24 -4.77
CA GLN A 84 1.24 0.50 -4.54
C GLN A 84 1.02 0.20 -3.06
N SER A 85 2.09 -0.13 -2.34
CA SER A 85 2.04 -0.33 -0.88
C SER A 85 1.60 0.95 -0.18
N GLN A 86 2.14 2.10 -0.57
CA GLN A 86 1.75 3.39 -0.02
C GLN A 86 0.29 3.71 -0.31
N ALA A 87 -0.17 3.42 -1.53
CA ALA A 87 -1.57 3.62 -1.90
C ALA A 87 -2.50 2.74 -1.08
N MET A 88 -2.12 1.48 -0.86
CA MET A 88 -2.90 0.54 -0.04
C MET A 88 -3.02 1.04 1.40
N ALA A 89 -1.92 1.51 1.98
CA ALA A 89 -1.92 2.05 3.33
C ALA A 89 -2.76 3.34 3.42
N ALA A 90 -2.64 4.22 2.42
CA ALA A 90 -3.40 5.45 2.37
C ALA A 90 -4.91 5.18 2.27
N GLU A 91 -5.31 4.23 1.43
CA GLU A 91 -6.71 3.84 1.30
C GLU A 91 -7.26 3.28 2.61
N ARG A 92 -6.46 2.49 3.32
CA ARG A 92 -6.86 1.93 4.60
C ARG A 92 -7.08 3.04 5.63
N MET A 93 -6.18 4.02 5.69
CA MET A 93 -6.31 5.15 6.61
C MET A 93 -7.48 6.05 6.23
N GLU A 94 -7.68 6.29 4.94
CA GLU A 94 -8.80 7.09 4.45
C GLU A 94 -10.14 6.45 4.82
N ALA A 95 -10.24 5.15 4.74
CA ALA A 95 -11.46 4.43 5.13
C ALA A 95 -11.79 4.65 6.61
N ILE A 96 -10.78 4.79 7.45
CA ILE A 96 -10.97 5.01 8.89
C ILE A 96 -11.30 6.48 9.17
N THR A 97 -10.56 7.41 8.54
CA THR A 97 -10.71 8.85 8.79
C THR A 97 -11.77 9.50 7.90
N GLY A 98 -12.22 8.81 6.86
CA GLY A 98 -13.20 9.33 5.91
C GLY A 98 -14.51 9.75 6.55
N GLY A 99 -14.91 9.06 7.63
CA GLY A 99 -16.10 9.41 8.38
C GLY A 99 -16.02 10.79 9.07
N LEU A 100 -14.81 11.29 9.29
CA LEU A 100 -14.62 12.61 9.88
C LEU A 100 -14.94 13.73 8.90
N GLY A 101 -14.74 13.49 7.62
CA GLY A 101 -15.06 14.46 6.58
C GLY A 101 -16.56 14.71 6.43
N ASP A 102 -17.37 13.76 6.87
CA ASP A 102 -18.82 13.86 6.84
C ASP A 102 -19.41 14.59 8.04
N ILE A 103 -18.58 14.93 9.03
CA ILE A 103 -19.02 15.68 10.21
C ILE A 103 -19.05 17.16 9.86
N PRO A 104 -20.23 17.81 10.00
CA PRO A 104 -20.34 19.24 9.70
C PRO A 104 -19.38 20.07 10.55
N GLY A 105 -18.60 20.92 9.91
CA GLY A 105 -17.66 21.81 10.55
C GLY A 105 -16.23 21.32 10.63
N LEU A 106 -15.98 20.00 10.50
CA LEU A 106 -14.62 19.47 10.52
C LEU A 106 -13.88 19.71 9.22
N GLY A 107 -14.58 19.71 8.09
CA GLY A 107 -13.98 20.00 6.81
C GLY A 107 -13.34 21.38 6.74
N GLY A 108 -13.92 22.37 7.43
CA GLY A 108 -13.37 23.70 7.51
C GLY A 108 -12.12 23.82 8.38
N LEU A 109 -11.94 22.88 9.32
CA LEU A 109 -10.75 22.86 10.17
C LEU A 109 -9.58 22.14 9.52
N LEU A 110 -9.86 21.21 8.63
CA LEU A 110 -8.85 20.41 7.94
C LEU A 110 -8.51 20.96 6.56
N GLY A 111 -9.35 21.79 6.05
CA GLY A 111 -9.17 22.43 4.76
C GLY A 111 -8.32 23.66 4.86
#